data_cb02e58aa0cba2d01d5a3e813835b82d
#
_entry.id   cb02e58aa0cba2d01d5a3e813835b82d
#
_cell.length_a   1.000
_cell.length_b   1.000
_cell.length_c   1.000
_cell.angle_alpha   90.00
_cell.angle_beta   90.00
_cell.angle_gamma   90.00
#
_symmetry.space_group_name_H-M   'P 1'
#
loop_
_entity.id
_entity.type
_entity.pdbx_description
1 polymer ?
#
loop_
_entity_poly.entity_id
_entity_poly.type
_entity_poly.pdbx_seq_one_letter_code
_entity_poly.pdbx_strand_id
1 'polypeptide(L)'
;MQSISSETESVSNQLPRQVGEDISSIPVISQPLTPGDMKSGLFLLTENADTVEIAPGVLGSNPLGISKYPNGLAALGGDDYVRGSTDPEAMKGNQGNDTIEGQGGNDTLWGGQDSDVLYGGTGDDLLSGNLGNDYLFGDADNDLLRGGQGDDALVGGAGNDTLIGDLGVDRLWGSEGADVFVLRTDTATPPPVDCGCGNVDGLDEITSDFILDYNSVQGDRIGLTGGLTANDIVLTQKTITYGDRRDYDSSGPLPLGQIRTLDFQIESASVTVITEAKTGNVLGLVKGVSPAQLQFVSFSDSI
;
A
#
# COMPACT_ATOMS: atom_id res chain seq x y z
N MET A 1 23.91 -29.75 -26.98
CA MET A 1 22.48 -29.85 -26.76
C MET A 1 22.25 -30.79 -25.59
N GLN A 2 22.17 -30.26 -24.40
CA GLN A 2 21.69 -30.99 -23.22
C GLN A 2 20.30 -30.45 -22.93
N SER A 3 19.31 -31.33 -23.02
CA SER A 3 17.94 -31.07 -22.63
C SER A 3 17.91 -30.84 -21.15
N ILE A 4 17.54 -29.61 -20.69
CA ILE A 4 17.16 -29.38 -19.33
C ILE A 4 15.77 -30.02 -19.20
N SER A 5 15.72 -31.16 -18.49
CA SER A 5 14.46 -31.75 -18.06
C SER A 5 13.77 -30.73 -17.16
N SER A 6 12.52 -30.41 -17.49
CA SER A 6 11.59 -29.71 -16.59
C SER A 6 11.35 -30.61 -15.37
N GLU A 7 12.19 -30.50 -14.37
CA GLU A 7 11.79 -30.88 -13.03
C GLU A 7 10.98 -29.71 -12.47
N THR A 8 9.69 -29.76 -12.71
CA THR A 8 8.72 -29.07 -11.90
C THR A 8 8.72 -29.74 -10.53
N GLU A 9 9.66 -29.36 -9.66
CA GLU A 9 9.45 -29.60 -8.25
C GLU A 9 8.20 -28.78 -7.86
N SER A 10 7.18 -29.48 -7.47
CA SER A 10 6.03 -28.91 -6.79
C SER A 10 6.54 -28.32 -5.47
N VAL A 11 6.90 -27.04 -5.48
CA VAL A 11 7.13 -26.28 -4.25
C VAL A 11 5.79 -26.28 -3.52
N SER A 12 5.74 -27.01 -2.42
CA SER A 12 4.52 -27.18 -1.62
C SER A 12 4.01 -25.80 -1.20
N ASN A 13 2.72 -25.60 -1.36
CA ASN A 13 1.87 -24.46 -1.00
C ASN A 13 2.01 -24.01 0.46
N GLN A 14 3.19 -23.56 0.88
CA GLN A 14 3.39 -22.95 2.18
C GLN A 14 4.24 -21.70 2.01
N LEU A 15 3.55 -20.57 1.92
CA LEU A 15 4.14 -19.27 2.18
C LEU A 15 4.95 -19.35 3.49
N PRO A 16 6.12 -18.70 3.59
CA PRO A 16 6.82 -18.56 4.86
C PRO A 16 5.86 -17.90 5.85
N ARG A 17 5.35 -18.68 6.79
CA ARG A 17 4.24 -18.28 7.68
C ARG A 17 4.74 -17.66 8.99
N GLN A 18 6.04 -17.52 9.16
CA GLN A 18 6.63 -16.96 10.40
C GLN A 18 7.94 -16.25 10.14
N VAL A 19 8.11 -15.08 10.72
CA VAL A 19 9.42 -14.48 10.93
C VAL A 19 10.26 -15.45 11.75
N GLY A 20 11.22 -16.10 11.11
CA GLY A 20 12.07 -17.13 11.72
C GLY A 20 12.02 -18.49 11.00
N GLU A 21 11.23 -18.66 9.93
CA GLU A 21 11.41 -19.78 9.02
C GLU A 21 12.74 -19.66 8.29
N ASP A 22 13.40 -20.79 8.11
CA ASP A 22 14.72 -20.85 7.44
C ASP A 22 14.55 -20.48 5.96
N ILE A 23 14.84 -19.21 5.63
CA ILE A 23 14.79 -18.69 4.26
C ILE A 23 15.92 -19.25 3.37
N SER A 24 16.77 -20.12 3.90
CA SER A 24 17.87 -20.74 3.12
C SER A 24 17.38 -21.66 1.99
N SER A 25 16.08 -22.00 1.99
CA SER A 25 15.45 -22.82 0.93
C SER A 25 14.74 -22.02 -0.15
N ILE A 26 14.63 -20.69 -0.01
CA ILE A 26 14.00 -19.86 -1.05
C ILE A 26 14.88 -19.87 -2.31
N PRO A 27 14.32 -20.17 -3.48
CA PRO A 27 15.09 -20.14 -4.71
C PRO A 27 15.55 -18.72 -5.04
N VAL A 28 16.86 -18.50 -5.04
CA VAL A 28 17.46 -17.21 -5.40
C VAL A 28 17.70 -17.16 -6.91
N ILE A 29 17.06 -16.21 -7.58
CA ILE A 29 17.32 -15.95 -8.99
C ILE A 29 18.62 -15.14 -9.11
N SER A 30 19.71 -15.84 -9.19
CA SER A 30 21.08 -15.27 -9.29
C SER A 30 21.71 -15.41 -10.68
N GLN A 31 21.09 -16.18 -11.57
CA GLN A 31 21.60 -16.45 -12.92
C GLN A 31 20.67 -15.87 -13.98
N PRO A 32 21.25 -15.37 -15.09
CA PRO A 32 20.46 -14.96 -16.24
C PRO A 32 19.68 -16.15 -16.80
N LEU A 33 18.36 -16.01 -16.86
CA LEU A 33 17.52 -16.94 -17.59
C LEU A 33 17.83 -16.94 -19.08
N THR A 34 17.50 -18.06 -19.72
CA THR A 34 17.72 -18.22 -21.16
C THR A 34 16.79 -17.32 -21.98
N PRO A 35 17.17 -16.93 -23.21
CA PRO A 35 16.36 -16.03 -24.04
C PRO A 35 14.93 -16.51 -24.35
N GLY A 36 14.56 -17.76 -24.02
CA GLY A 36 13.21 -18.31 -24.21
C GLY A 36 12.19 -17.86 -23.17
N ASP A 37 12.67 -17.39 -22.00
CA ASP A 37 11.81 -17.02 -20.86
C ASP A 37 11.44 -15.52 -20.87
N MET A 38 11.92 -14.77 -21.86
CA MET A 38 11.67 -13.32 -21.96
C MET A 38 10.59 -12.98 -22.97
N LYS A 39 9.45 -12.48 -22.52
CA LYS A 39 8.54 -11.69 -23.35
C LYS A 39 8.80 -10.20 -23.09
N SER A 40 9.28 -9.48 -24.10
CA SER A 40 9.40 -8.02 -24.06
C SER A 40 10.31 -7.42 -22.96
N GLY A 41 11.36 -8.14 -22.54
CA GLY A 41 12.28 -7.68 -21.49
C GLY A 41 11.72 -7.76 -20.06
N LEU A 42 10.65 -8.52 -19.86
CA LEU A 42 10.02 -8.80 -18.57
C LEU A 42 10.42 -10.22 -18.13
N PHE A 43 10.76 -10.36 -16.85
CA PHE A 43 10.92 -11.65 -16.22
C PHE A 43 9.53 -12.17 -15.83
N LEU A 44 9.16 -13.38 -16.22
CA LEU A 44 7.86 -13.96 -15.91
C LEU A 44 8.03 -15.15 -14.96
N LEU A 45 7.25 -15.17 -13.88
CA LEU A 45 7.01 -16.36 -13.06
C LEU A 45 5.90 -17.22 -13.66
N THR A 46 5.22 -18.02 -12.86
CA THR A 46 4.19 -18.96 -13.35
C THR A 46 2.76 -18.44 -13.06
N GLU A 47 1.76 -19.24 -13.38
CA GLU A 47 0.36 -19.01 -13.02
C GLU A 47 -0.01 -19.72 -11.69
N ASN A 48 0.98 -20.13 -10.92
CA ASN A 48 0.80 -20.77 -9.61
C ASN A 48 1.62 -20.02 -8.58
N ALA A 49 1.33 -20.25 -7.32
CA ALA A 49 2.07 -19.67 -6.22
C ALA A 49 3.58 -19.92 -6.32
N ASP A 50 4.34 -18.86 -6.43
CA ASP A 50 5.79 -18.86 -6.57
C ASP A 50 6.45 -18.22 -5.35
N THR A 51 7.68 -18.62 -5.03
CA THR A 51 8.50 -17.98 -4.00
C THR A 51 9.89 -17.74 -4.56
N VAL A 52 10.29 -16.47 -4.65
CA VAL A 52 11.55 -16.08 -5.28
C VAL A 52 12.25 -14.96 -4.54
N GLU A 53 13.59 -15.00 -4.56
CA GLU A 53 14.45 -13.91 -4.12
C GLU A 53 15.33 -13.45 -5.29
N ILE A 54 15.42 -12.15 -5.50
CA ILE A 54 16.16 -11.54 -6.60
C ILE A 54 17.55 -11.13 -6.10
N ALA A 55 18.59 -11.61 -6.76
CA ALA A 55 19.95 -11.14 -6.43
C ALA A 55 20.22 -9.76 -7.07
N PRO A 56 21.07 -8.93 -6.43
CA PRO A 56 21.47 -7.64 -6.99
C PRO A 56 21.99 -7.76 -8.43
N GLY A 57 21.63 -6.80 -9.28
CA GLY A 57 22.01 -6.75 -10.69
C GLY A 57 21.20 -7.65 -11.63
N VAL A 58 20.18 -8.35 -11.13
CA VAL A 58 19.30 -9.19 -11.97
C VAL A 58 18.21 -8.34 -12.63
N LEU A 59 17.42 -7.60 -11.87
CA LEU A 59 16.34 -6.72 -12.39
C LEU A 59 16.76 -5.26 -12.47
N GLY A 60 17.57 -4.81 -11.52
CA GLY A 60 17.99 -3.43 -11.40
C GLY A 60 18.92 -2.94 -12.52
N SER A 61 19.10 -1.64 -12.63
CA SER A 61 20.09 -1.04 -13.52
C SER A 61 21.48 -1.22 -12.91
N ASN A 62 22.37 -1.90 -13.63
CA ASN A 62 23.77 -1.90 -13.27
C ASN A 62 24.37 -0.47 -13.40
N PRO A 63 25.60 -0.20 -12.87
CA PRO A 63 26.24 1.12 -12.96
C PRO A 63 26.41 1.70 -14.39
N LEU A 64 26.18 0.87 -15.42
CA LEU A 64 26.20 1.27 -16.83
C LEU A 64 24.81 1.64 -17.35
N GLY A 65 23.75 1.64 -16.50
CA GLY A 65 22.37 1.97 -16.88
C GLY A 65 21.71 0.96 -17.83
N ILE A 66 22.25 -0.23 -17.94
CA ILE A 66 21.70 -1.29 -18.79
C ILE A 66 21.02 -2.31 -17.88
N SER A 67 19.71 -2.17 -17.73
CA SER A 67 18.91 -3.22 -17.07
C SER A 67 18.84 -4.45 -17.97
N LYS A 68 19.02 -5.62 -17.38
CA LYS A 68 18.87 -6.88 -18.07
C LYS A 68 17.39 -7.21 -18.34
N TYR A 69 16.53 -6.75 -17.45
CA TYR A 69 15.08 -6.86 -17.55
C TYR A 69 14.47 -5.46 -17.40
N PRO A 70 14.52 -4.61 -18.45
CA PRO A 70 14.11 -3.21 -18.36
C PRO A 70 12.65 -3.01 -17.98
N ASN A 71 11.82 -4.06 -18.05
CA ASN A 71 10.41 -4.04 -17.69
C ASN A 71 10.13 -4.77 -16.37
N GLY A 72 11.17 -5.24 -15.66
CA GLY A 72 11.06 -5.83 -14.34
C GLY A 72 10.61 -7.28 -14.31
N LEU A 73 9.92 -7.66 -13.21
CA LEU A 73 9.37 -8.97 -12.94
C LEU A 73 7.83 -8.93 -12.95
N ALA A 74 7.20 -10.01 -13.40
CA ALA A 74 5.77 -10.23 -13.24
C ALA A 74 5.53 -11.67 -12.74
N ALA A 75 4.82 -11.78 -11.61
CA ALA A 75 4.53 -13.06 -10.99
C ALA A 75 3.42 -13.84 -11.71
N LEU A 76 2.54 -13.18 -12.42
CA LEU A 76 1.44 -13.68 -13.25
C LEU A 76 0.21 -14.10 -12.45
N GLY A 77 0.21 -15.20 -11.73
CA GLY A 77 -0.97 -15.61 -10.97
C GLY A 77 -0.66 -16.66 -9.91
N GLY A 78 -1.54 -16.75 -8.93
CA GLY A 78 -1.32 -17.51 -7.69
C GLY A 78 -0.91 -16.56 -6.58
N ASP A 79 -0.87 -17.04 -5.36
CA ASP A 79 -0.44 -16.24 -4.21
C ASP A 79 1.09 -16.31 -4.11
N ASP A 80 1.77 -15.25 -4.59
CA ASP A 80 3.20 -15.22 -4.78
C ASP A 80 3.95 -14.52 -3.62
N TYR A 81 5.20 -14.92 -3.38
CA TYR A 81 6.13 -14.20 -2.55
C TYR A 81 7.37 -13.81 -3.35
N VAL A 82 7.57 -12.51 -3.55
CA VAL A 82 8.69 -11.96 -4.32
C VAL A 82 9.52 -11.05 -3.44
N ARG A 83 10.80 -11.34 -3.32
CA ARG A 83 11.76 -10.52 -2.61
C ARG A 83 12.77 -9.92 -3.58
N GLY A 84 12.85 -8.62 -3.61
CA GLY A 84 13.81 -7.83 -4.36
C GLY A 84 15.21 -7.84 -3.78
N SER A 85 16.03 -6.92 -4.22
CA SER A 85 17.43 -6.79 -3.84
C SER A 85 17.76 -5.42 -3.23
N THR A 86 18.96 -4.94 -3.41
CA THR A 86 19.38 -3.58 -3.03
C THR A 86 19.47 -2.64 -4.24
N ASP A 87 19.05 -3.08 -5.40
CA ASP A 87 19.03 -2.28 -6.63
C ASP A 87 17.60 -1.81 -6.91
N PRO A 88 17.39 -0.70 -7.62
CA PRO A 88 16.05 -0.30 -8.05
C PRO A 88 15.39 -1.35 -8.95
N GLU A 89 14.20 -1.80 -8.59
CA GLU A 89 13.45 -2.85 -9.27
C GLU A 89 12.04 -2.40 -9.70
N ALA A 90 11.46 -3.16 -10.62
CA ALA A 90 10.06 -3.04 -11.00
C ALA A 90 9.40 -4.43 -10.91
N MET A 91 8.44 -4.61 -10.01
CA MET A 91 7.85 -5.91 -9.70
C MET A 91 6.33 -5.84 -9.69
N LYS A 92 5.67 -6.90 -10.21
CA LYS A 92 4.21 -7.01 -10.32
C LYS A 92 3.73 -8.37 -9.86
N GLY A 93 2.77 -8.39 -8.95
CA GLY A 93 2.06 -9.60 -8.54
C GLY A 93 1.11 -10.11 -9.62
N ASN A 94 0.21 -9.32 -10.09
CA ASN A 94 -0.88 -9.51 -11.05
C ASN A 94 -2.13 -10.17 -10.48
N GLN A 95 -2.30 -11.47 -10.40
CA GLN A 95 -3.49 -12.14 -9.87
C GLN A 95 -3.13 -13.02 -8.68
N GLY A 96 -3.89 -12.92 -7.60
CA GLY A 96 -3.66 -13.64 -6.35
C GLY A 96 -3.30 -12.68 -5.22
N ASN A 97 -3.21 -13.22 -4.00
CA ASN A 97 -2.82 -12.43 -2.84
C ASN A 97 -1.30 -12.49 -2.69
N ASP A 98 -0.65 -11.48 -3.24
CA ASP A 98 0.80 -11.47 -3.38
C ASP A 98 1.49 -10.78 -2.19
N THR A 99 2.73 -11.14 -1.93
CA THR A 99 3.62 -10.42 -1.02
C THR A 99 4.88 -10.04 -1.78
N ILE A 100 5.14 -8.72 -1.88
CA ILE A 100 6.29 -8.19 -2.61
C ILE A 100 7.11 -7.31 -1.68
N GLU A 101 8.40 -7.62 -1.54
CA GLU A 101 9.38 -6.85 -0.78
C GLU A 101 10.42 -6.25 -1.73
N GLY A 102 10.51 -4.91 -1.86
CA GLY A 102 11.53 -4.20 -2.63
C GLY A 102 12.92 -4.35 -2.03
N GLN A 103 13.03 -4.23 -0.73
CA GLN A 103 14.26 -4.26 0.09
C GLN A 103 15.02 -2.95 0.05
N GLY A 104 15.62 -2.57 -1.04
CA GLY A 104 16.34 -1.31 -1.13
C GLY A 104 16.62 -0.88 -2.55
N GLY A 105 16.82 0.41 -2.73
CA GLY A 105 16.81 1.04 -4.03
C GLY A 105 15.50 1.80 -4.21
N ASN A 106 15.34 2.52 -5.29
CA ASN A 106 14.07 3.20 -5.59
C ASN A 106 13.21 2.25 -6.44
N ASP A 107 12.29 1.56 -5.79
CA ASP A 107 11.52 0.48 -6.38
C ASP A 107 10.18 0.94 -6.95
N THR A 108 9.60 0.14 -7.83
CA THR A 108 8.23 0.32 -8.31
C THR A 108 7.48 -1.00 -8.21
N LEU A 109 6.54 -1.05 -7.27
CA LEU A 109 5.82 -2.26 -6.90
C LEU A 109 4.34 -2.12 -7.25
N TRP A 110 3.79 -3.15 -7.87
CA TRP A 110 2.36 -3.26 -8.15
C TRP A 110 1.83 -4.59 -7.61
N GLY A 111 0.83 -4.54 -6.75
CA GLY A 111 0.09 -5.73 -6.30
C GLY A 111 -0.65 -6.37 -7.45
N GLY A 112 -1.78 -5.85 -7.79
CA GLY A 112 -2.49 -6.32 -8.98
C GLY A 112 -3.98 -6.53 -8.76
N GLN A 113 -4.45 -7.74 -8.68
CA GLN A 113 -5.80 -8.13 -8.33
C GLN A 113 -5.74 -8.95 -7.04
N ASP A 114 -6.87 -8.92 -6.29
CA ASP A 114 -6.99 -9.55 -4.99
C ASP A 114 -6.21 -8.77 -3.90
N SER A 115 -5.98 -9.31 -2.72
CA SER A 115 -5.45 -8.56 -1.59
C SER A 115 -3.96 -8.77 -1.40
N ASP A 116 -3.20 -7.73 -1.66
CA ASP A 116 -1.74 -7.77 -1.71
C ASP A 116 -1.08 -7.15 -0.48
N VAL A 117 0.20 -7.47 -0.28
CA VAL A 117 1.07 -6.85 0.72
C VAL A 117 2.36 -6.39 0.06
N LEU A 118 2.60 -5.07 0.06
CA LEU A 118 3.77 -4.46 -0.56
C LEU A 118 4.65 -3.79 0.48
N TYR A 119 5.95 -4.04 0.45
CA TYR A 119 6.97 -3.36 1.26
C TYR A 119 7.97 -2.70 0.30
N GLY A 120 8.12 -1.37 0.38
CA GLY A 120 9.12 -0.63 -0.37
C GLY A 120 10.53 -0.95 0.15
N GLY A 121 10.79 -0.57 1.39
CA GLY A 121 12.05 -0.83 2.07
C GLY A 121 12.87 0.42 2.28
N THR A 122 14.04 0.53 1.68
CA THR A 122 14.84 1.76 1.73
C THR A 122 14.99 2.36 0.35
N GLY A 123 14.77 3.67 0.24
CA GLY A 123 14.81 4.42 -1.01
C GLY A 123 13.46 5.06 -1.30
N ASP A 124 13.43 6.01 -2.24
CA ASP A 124 12.17 6.65 -2.62
C ASP A 124 11.37 5.70 -3.53
N ASP A 125 10.34 5.05 -2.99
CA ASP A 125 9.60 3.97 -3.63
C ASP A 125 8.25 4.43 -4.21
N LEU A 126 7.76 3.67 -5.19
CA LEU A 126 6.41 3.81 -5.75
C LEU A 126 5.64 2.49 -5.56
N LEU A 127 4.64 2.51 -4.71
CA LEU A 127 3.79 1.35 -4.41
C LEU A 127 2.36 1.58 -4.92
N SER A 128 1.77 0.57 -5.55
CA SER A 128 0.36 0.60 -5.97
C SER A 128 -0.30 -0.76 -5.73
N GLY A 129 -1.35 -0.79 -4.89
CA GLY A 129 -2.16 -1.98 -4.64
C GLY A 129 -2.94 -2.41 -5.88
N ASN A 130 -3.59 -1.48 -6.53
CA ASN A 130 -4.50 -1.57 -7.68
C ASN A 130 -5.90 -2.07 -7.34
N LEU A 131 -6.22 -3.35 -7.38
CA LEU A 131 -7.54 -3.90 -7.13
C LEU A 131 -7.48 -4.89 -5.96
N GLY A 132 -8.18 -4.63 -4.90
CA GLY A 132 -8.20 -5.50 -3.73
C GLY A 132 -8.19 -4.69 -2.45
N ASN A 133 -8.14 -5.36 -1.33
CA ASN A 133 -7.92 -4.69 -0.05
C ASN A 133 -6.46 -4.89 0.34
N ASP A 134 -5.64 -3.88 0.07
CA ASP A 134 -4.20 -3.99 0.03
C ASP A 134 -3.53 -3.41 1.30
N TYR A 135 -2.33 -3.89 1.58
CA TYR A 135 -1.46 -3.37 2.63
C TYR A 135 -0.16 -2.85 2.01
N LEU A 136 0.08 -1.54 2.10
CA LEU A 136 1.24 -0.88 1.53
C LEU A 136 2.10 -0.26 2.63
N PHE A 137 3.39 -0.57 2.61
CA PHE A 137 4.40 -0.04 3.53
C PHE A 137 5.51 0.60 2.72
N GLY A 138 5.71 1.93 2.85
CA GLY A 138 6.84 2.63 2.25
C GLY A 138 8.14 2.25 2.94
N ASP A 139 8.10 2.18 4.27
CA ASP A 139 9.20 1.91 5.20
C ASP A 139 10.14 3.12 5.37
N ALA A 140 11.14 3.37 4.56
CA ALA A 140 12.11 4.45 4.78
C ALA A 140 12.43 5.26 3.54
N ASP A 141 12.71 6.55 3.73
CA ASP A 141 12.88 7.59 2.71
C ASP A 141 11.52 8.11 2.20
N ASN A 142 11.41 8.79 1.04
CA ASN A 142 10.18 9.51 0.69
C ASN A 142 9.39 8.73 -0.36
N ASP A 143 8.27 8.17 0.03
CA ASP A 143 7.52 7.21 -0.74
C ASP A 143 6.23 7.77 -1.35
N LEU A 144 5.79 7.17 -2.43
CA LEU A 144 4.47 7.39 -3.01
C LEU A 144 3.66 6.09 -2.95
N LEU A 145 2.65 6.08 -2.08
CA LEU A 145 1.75 4.96 -1.87
C LEU A 145 0.38 5.25 -2.47
N ARG A 146 -0.12 4.31 -3.24
CA ARG A 146 -1.45 4.37 -3.85
C ARG A 146 -2.20 3.06 -3.62
N GLY A 147 -3.31 3.10 -2.88
CA GLY A 147 -4.16 1.95 -2.61
C GLY A 147 -4.79 1.43 -3.90
N GLY A 148 -5.77 2.13 -4.43
CA GLY A 148 -6.40 1.78 -5.69
C GLY A 148 -7.91 1.57 -5.56
N GLN A 149 -8.42 0.37 -5.78
CA GLN A 149 -9.82 0.04 -5.54
C GLN A 149 -9.90 -1.01 -4.43
N GLY A 150 -10.61 -0.70 -3.37
CA GLY A 150 -10.79 -1.54 -2.20
C GLY A 150 -10.58 -0.76 -0.91
N ASP A 151 -10.74 -1.40 0.21
CA ASP A 151 -10.49 -0.78 1.51
C ASP A 151 -9.05 -1.05 1.91
N ASP A 152 -8.16 -0.08 1.64
CA ASP A 152 -6.72 -0.24 1.72
C ASP A 152 -6.13 0.27 3.05
N ALA A 153 -4.93 -0.19 3.37
CA ALA A 153 -4.14 0.29 4.50
C ALA A 153 -2.74 0.73 4.04
N LEU A 154 -2.46 2.03 4.16
CA LEU A 154 -1.24 2.65 3.70
C LEU A 154 -0.44 3.20 4.88
N VAL A 155 0.82 2.82 4.97
CA VAL A 155 1.76 3.29 5.99
C VAL A 155 2.97 3.87 5.28
N GLY A 156 3.19 5.19 5.37
CA GLY A 156 4.35 5.86 4.79
C GLY A 156 5.64 5.33 5.41
N GLY A 157 5.86 5.64 6.68
CA GLY A 157 7.01 5.16 7.43
C GLY A 157 7.92 6.29 7.88
N ALA A 158 9.18 6.25 7.54
CA ALA A 158 10.10 7.32 7.88
C ALA A 158 10.49 8.09 6.62
N GLY A 159 10.04 9.34 6.50
CA GLY A 159 10.29 10.15 5.31
C GLY A 159 9.20 11.18 5.11
N ASN A 160 9.18 11.82 3.95
CA ASN A 160 8.07 12.72 3.62
C ASN A 160 7.23 12.06 2.53
N ASP A 161 6.21 11.37 2.96
CA ASP A 161 5.48 10.45 2.13
C ASP A 161 4.24 11.08 1.47
N THR A 162 3.78 10.48 0.40
CA THR A 162 2.51 10.84 -0.23
C THR A 162 1.60 9.62 -0.27
N LEU A 163 0.48 9.69 0.44
CA LEU A 163 -0.48 8.61 0.58
C LEU A 163 -1.80 8.96 -0.13
N ILE A 164 -2.24 8.08 -1.03
CA ILE A 164 -3.43 8.21 -1.85
C ILE A 164 -4.25 6.93 -1.70
N GLY A 165 -5.41 6.98 -1.04
CA GLY A 165 -6.28 5.82 -0.89
C GLY A 165 -6.93 5.41 -2.21
N ASP A 166 -7.42 6.35 -2.98
CA ASP A 166 -8.24 6.19 -4.18
C ASP A 166 -9.68 5.72 -3.85
N LEU A 167 -10.16 4.59 -4.39
CA LEU A 167 -11.56 4.15 -4.28
C LEU A 167 -11.74 3.17 -3.12
N GLY A 168 -12.46 3.57 -2.10
CA GLY A 168 -12.75 2.71 -0.96
C GLY A 168 -12.89 3.48 0.34
N VAL A 169 -12.68 2.80 1.42
CA VAL A 169 -12.58 3.37 2.76
C VAL A 169 -11.20 3.03 3.30
N ASP A 170 -10.27 3.94 3.07
CA ASP A 170 -8.87 3.68 3.28
C ASP A 170 -8.39 4.14 4.66
N ARG A 171 -7.35 3.50 5.15
CA ARG A 171 -6.67 3.86 6.39
C ARG A 171 -5.27 4.32 6.08
N LEU A 172 -4.95 5.55 6.50
CA LEU A 172 -3.72 6.22 6.13
C LEU A 172 -2.93 6.60 7.38
N TRP A 173 -1.67 6.17 7.44
CA TRP A 173 -0.68 6.55 8.45
C TRP A 173 0.56 7.12 7.76
N GLY A 174 0.91 8.37 8.03
CA GLY A 174 2.15 9.00 7.54
C GLY A 174 3.37 8.51 8.32
N SER A 175 3.25 8.41 9.63
CA SER A 175 4.28 8.04 10.61
C SER A 175 5.32 9.15 10.85
N GLU A 176 6.61 8.98 10.51
CA GLU A 176 7.64 9.99 10.78
C GLU A 176 7.91 10.84 9.54
N GLY A 177 7.66 12.16 9.62
CA GLY A 177 7.98 13.05 8.51
C GLY A 177 6.96 14.15 8.27
N ALA A 178 7.06 14.77 7.10
CA ALA A 178 6.12 15.80 6.66
C ALA A 178 5.28 15.24 5.50
N ASP A 179 4.19 14.56 5.84
CA ASP A 179 3.45 13.72 4.93
C ASP A 179 2.30 14.46 4.21
N VAL A 180 1.90 13.93 3.07
CA VAL A 180 0.77 14.43 2.30
C VAL A 180 -0.29 13.34 2.15
N PHE A 181 -1.42 13.52 2.78
CA PHE A 181 -2.60 12.66 2.64
C PHE A 181 -3.51 13.24 1.56
N VAL A 182 -3.66 12.54 0.45
CA VAL A 182 -4.40 13.02 -0.72
C VAL A 182 -5.84 12.54 -0.68
N LEU A 183 -6.77 13.47 -0.52
CA LEU A 183 -8.21 13.22 -0.57
C LEU A 183 -8.75 13.55 -1.97
N ARG A 184 -9.41 12.59 -2.59
CA ARG A 184 -9.92 12.70 -3.96
C ARG A 184 -11.41 13.04 -3.98
N THR A 185 -11.79 13.91 -4.89
CA THR A 185 -13.19 14.33 -5.06
C THR A 185 -14.02 13.30 -5.82
N ASP A 186 -13.40 12.52 -6.66
CA ASP A 186 -14.04 11.47 -7.45
C ASP A 186 -14.36 10.19 -6.65
N THR A 187 -13.73 10.05 -5.46
CA THR A 187 -13.99 8.97 -4.51
C THR A 187 -14.88 9.39 -3.34
N ALA A 188 -15.16 10.70 -3.23
CA ALA A 188 -15.92 11.28 -2.13
C ALA A 188 -17.32 10.66 -2.03
N THR A 189 -17.67 10.20 -0.84
CA THR A 189 -19.00 9.63 -0.58
C THR A 189 -20.02 10.70 -0.23
N PRO A 190 -21.29 10.57 -0.67
CA PRO A 190 -22.35 11.44 -0.19
C PRO A 190 -22.49 11.29 1.34
N PRO A 191 -22.92 12.36 2.05
CA PRO A 191 -23.17 12.24 3.47
C PRO A 191 -24.13 11.07 3.72
N PRO A 192 -23.91 10.27 4.76
CA PRO A 192 -24.76 9.12 5.04
C PRO A 192 -26.20 9.63 5.16
N VAL A 193 -27.08 9.15 4.29
CA VAL A 193 -28.51 9.39 4.43
C VAL A 193 -28.91 8.69 5.72
N ASP A 194 -29.40 9.46 6.68
CA ASP A 194 -29.96 8.91 7.92
C ASP A 194 -31.17 8.02 7.52
N CYS A 195 -30.88 6.75 7.29
CA CYS A 195 -31.89 5.77 6.91
C CYS A 195 -32.81 5.38 8.10
N GLY A 196 -32.56 5.93 9.28
CA GLY A 196 -33.24 5.52 10.51
C GLY A 196 -32.99 4.06 10.90
N CYS A 197 -32.08 3.39 10.18
CA CYS A 197 -31.59 2.07 10.54
C CYS A 197 -30.51 2.31 11.59
N GLY A 198 -30.91 2.34 12.87
CA GLY A 198 -29.94 2.47 13.95
C GLY A 198 -28.84 1.45 13.79
N ASN A 199 -27.61 1.92 13.91
CA ASN A 199 -26.42 1.06 13.93
C ASN A 199 -26.66 -0.08 14.92
N VAL A 200 -26.84 -1.30 14.41
CA VAL A 200 -27.19 -2.47 15.24
C VAL A 200 -26.12 -2.82 16.25
N ASP A 201 -24.89 -2.34 16.03
CA ASP A 201 -23.70 -2.66 16.83
C ASP A 201 -23.15 -1.46 17.62
N GLY A 202 -23.75 -0.26 17.49
CA GLY A 202 -23.30 0.97 18.19
C GLY A 202 -22.01 1.55 17.64
N LEU A 203 -21.59 1.13 16.43
CA LEU A 203 -20.43 1.66 15.71
C LEU A 203 -20.90 2.70 14.69
N ASP A 204 -20.12 3.77 14.53
CA ASP A 204 -20.32 4.70 13.41
C ASP A 204 -19.77 4.05 12.13
N GLU A 205 -20.53 4.16 11.06
CA GLU A 205 -20.08 3.71 9.74
C GLU A 205 -19.07 4.71 9.20
N ILE A 206 -17.83 4.27 8.98
CA ILE A 206 -16.81 5.06 8.29
C ILE A 206 -17.01 4.81 6.79
N THR A 207 -17.33 5.87 6.06
CA THR A 207 -17.67 5.82 4.62
C THR A 207 -16.67 6.60 3.76
N SER A 208 -15.55 6.99 4.32
CA SER A 208 -14.52 7.79 3.63
C SER A 208 -13.16 7.51 4.27
N ASP A 209 -12.10 7.90 3.60
CA ASP A 209 -10.74 7.69 4.06
C ASP A 209 -10.51 8.22 5.47
N PHE A 210 -9.70 7.51 6.21
CA PHE A 210 -9.42 7.78 7.61
C PHE A 210 -7.93 7.99 7.85
N ILE A 211 -7.53 9.25 8.07
CA ILE A 211 -6.18 9.64 8.42
C ILE A 211 -6.03 9.48 9.92
N LEU A 212 -5.10 8.64 10.34
CA LEU A 212 -5.03 8.11 11.70
C LEU A 212 -4.01 8.81 12.59
N ASP A 213 -2.97 9.42 12.03
CA ASP A 213 -1.83 9.97 12.77
C ASP A 213 -1.38 11.37 12.34
N TYR A 214 -2.20 12.14 11.64
CA TYR A 214 -1.87 13.49 11.18
C TYR A 214 -1.18 14.35 12.26
N ASN A 215 -0.02 14.90 11.95
CA ASN A 215 0.82 15.68 12.84
C ASN A 215 1.29 17.00 12.21
N SER A 216 0.57 18.08 12.46
CA SER A 216 0.93 19.40 11.92
C SER A 216 2.29 19.92 12.39
N VAL A 217 2.85 19.38 13.48
CA VAL A 217 4.18 19.77 13.99
C VAL A 217 5.30 19.16 13.15
N GLN A 218 5.10 17.97 12.62
CA GLN A 218 5.99 17.34 11.64
C GLN A 218 5.87 17.99 10.26
N GLY A 219 4.76 18.63 9.96
CA GLY A 219 4.53 19.36 8.72
C GLY A 219 3.54 18.69 7.78
N ASP A 220 2.75 17.76 8.28
CA ASP A 220 1.73 17.05 7.52
C ASP A 220 0.71 17.98 6.87
N ARG A 221 0.21 17.58 5.73
CA ARG A 221 -0.75 18.34 4.94
C ARG A 221 -1.81 17.42 4.32
N ILE A 222 -2.96 18.02 4.08
CA ILE A 222 -4.03 17.40 3.30
C ILE A 222 -3.95 17.90 1.86
N GLY A 223 -3.72 17.02 0.92
CA GLY A 223 -3.79 17.26 -0.51
C GLY A 223 -5.23 17.21 -0.99
N LEU A 224 -5.69 18.25 -1.68
CA LEU A 224 -7.04 18.31 -2.27
C LEU A 224 -6.94 18.23 -3.80
N THR A 225 -7.65 17.28 -4.41
CA THR A 225 -7.74 17.11 -5.86
C THR A 225 -8.96 17.83 -6.46
N GLY A 226 -9.22 17.66 -7.75
CA GLY A 226 -10.39 18.26 -8.43
C GLY A 226 -10.39 19.79 -8.47
N GLY A 227 -9.23 20.41 -8.28
CA GLY A 227 -9.10 21.87 -8.23
C GLY A 227 -9.64 22.51 -6.95
N LEU A 228 -9.96 21.71 -5.92
CA LEU A 228 -10.40 22.20 -4.63
C LEU A 228 -9.28 22.93 -3.87
N THR A 229 -9.71 23.91 -3.08
CA THR A 229 -8.86 24.68 -2.16
C THR A 229 -9.45 24.61 -0.75
N ALA A 230 -8.71 25.08 0.24
CA ALA A 230 -9.20 25.19 1.61
C ALA A 230 -10.50 26.00 1.77
N ASN A 231 -10.83 26.86 0.79
CA ASN A 231 -12.08 27.64 0.81
C ASN A 231 -13.31 26.86 0.33
N ASP A 232 -13.08 25.71 -0.31
CA ASP A 232 -14.14 24.86 -0.88
C ASP A 232 -14.56 23.77 0.08
N ILE A 233 -14.01 23.72 1.29
CA ILE A 233 -14.28 22.69 2.29
C ILE A 233 -14.90 23.25 3.57
N VAL A 234 -15.68 22.40 4.24
CA VAL A 234 -16.23 22.61 5.57
C VAL A 234 -15.62 21.60 6.52
N LEU A 235 -15.14 22.07 7.66
CA LEU A 235 -14.54 21.25 8.71
C LEU A 235 -15.49 21.12 9.89
N THR A 236 -15.85 19.92 10.26
CA THR A 236 -16.76 19.65 11.38
C THR A 236 -16.11 18.66 12.34
N GLN A 237 -16.15 18.96 13.64
CA GLN A 237 -15.66 18.04 14.66
C GLN A 237 -16.78 17.13 15.15
N LYS A 238 -16.48 15.84 15.19
CA LYS A 238 -17.38 14.78 15.66
C LYS A 238 -16.64 13.86 16.63
N THR A 239 -17.38 13.15 17.48
CA THR A 239 -16.89 11.92 18.12
C THR A 239 -17.52 10.75 17.40
N ILE A 240 -16.72 9.81 16.94
CA ILE A 240 -17.16 8.57 16.29
C ILE A 240 -16.74 7.37 17.13
N THR A 241 -17.50 6.28 17.03
CA THR A 241 -17.16 4.99 17.60
C THR A 241 -17.03 3.99 16.46
N TYR A 242 -15.87 3.41 16.29
CA TYR A 242 -15.56 2.52 15.18
C TYR A 242 -14.86 1.25 15.68
N GLY A 243 -14.98 0.18 14.90
CA GLY A 243 -14.21 -1.03 15.13
C GLY A 243 -12.86 -0.89 14.45
N ASP A 244 -11.81 -0.96 15.23
CA ASP A 244 -10.45 -1.03 14.71
C ASP A 244 -10.00 -2.49 14.70
N ARG A 245 -9.65 -2.98 13.53
CA ARG A 245 -8.87 -4.21 13.42
C ARG A 245 -7.44 -3.81 13.66
N ARG A 246 -6.92 -4.12 14.83
CA ARG A 246 -5.51 -3.87 15.12
C ARG A 246 -4.64 -4.87 14.35
N ASP A 247 -4.45 -4.59 13.09
CA ASP A 247 -3.40 -5.22 12.30
C ASP A 247 -2.04 -4.55 12.60
N TYR A 248 -2.06 -3.44 13.39
CA TYR A 248 -0.91 -2.64 13.76
C TYR A 248 -0.93 -2.33 15.25
N ASP A 249 0.17 -2.53 15.91
CA ASP A 249 0.39 -1.93 17.22
C ASP A 249 0.99 -0.50 17.05
N SER A 250 1.07 0.24 18.14
CA SER A 250 1.61 1.61 18.14
C SER A 250 3.12 1.70 17.82
N SER A 251 3.77 0.59 17.53
CA SER A 251 5.20 0.48 17.19
C SER A 251 5.45 0.17 15.72
N GLY A 252 4.41 0.10 14.90
CA GLY A 252 4.49 -0.16 13.46
C GLY A 252 3.78 -1.44 13.01
N PRO A 253 3.92 -1.80 11.73
CA PRO A 253 3.29 -2.99 11.18
C PRO A 253 3.74 -4.26 11.89
N LEU A 254 2.79 -5.14 12.20
CA LEU A 254 3.11 -6.43 12.78
C LEU A 254 3.87 -7.29 11.76
N PRO A 255 4.92 -7.99 12.19
CA PRO A 255 5.64 -8.91 11.31
C PRO A 255 4.71 -9.91 10.64
N LEU A 256 4.96 -10.19 9.36
CA LEU A 256 4.29 -11.24 8.59
C LEU A 256 4.15 -12.53 9.43
N GLY A 257 2.93 -12.95 9.68
CA GLY A 257 2.62 -14.14 10.50
C GLY A 257 1.98 -13.84 11.85
N GLN A 258 1.99 -12.60 12.35
CA GLN A 258 1.25 -12.21 13.56
C GLN A 258 -0.16 -11.66 13.28
N ILE A 259 -0.51 -11.40 12.03
CA ILE A 259 -1.82 -10.90 11.57
C ILE A 259 -2.99 -11.88 11.91
N ARG A 260 -2.75 -13.02 12.53
CA ARG A 260 -3.73 -14.09 12.72
C ARG A 260 -4.59 -14.03 13.96
N THR A 261 -4.33 -13.15 14.90
CA THR A 261 -5.21 -12.91 16.05
C THR A 261 -5.68 -11.47 16.03
N LEU A 262 -6.68 -11.23 15.18
CA LEU A 262 -7.37 -9.95 15.09
C LEU A 262 -8.14 -9.71 16.39
N ASP A 263 -7.56 -8.99 17.33
CA ASP A 263 -8.32 -8.41 18.44
C ASP A 263 -9.11 -7.22 17.89
N PHE A 264 -10.37 -7.44 17.60
CA PHE A 264 -11.31 -6.40 17.25
C PHE A 264 -11.51 -5.49 18.46
N GLN A 265 -10.98 -4.28 18.40
CA GLN A 265 -11.15 -3.28 19.44
C GLN A 265 -12.16 -2.23 18.99
N ILE A 266 -13.10 -1.91 19.86
CA ILE A 266 -14.01 -0.78 19.67
C ILE A 266 -13.36 0.46 20.25
N GLU A 267 -13.11 1.45 19.41
CA GLU A 267 -12.54 2.74 19.83
C GLU A 267 -13.54 3.86 19.63
N SER A 268 -13.47 4.86 20.54
CA SER A 268 -14.16 6.12 20.35
C SER A 268 -13.13 7.23 20.20
N ALA A 269 -13.17 7.96 19.11
CA ALA A 269 -12.23 9.03 18.84
C ALA A 269 -12.94 10.33 18.43
N SER A 270 -12.31 11.45 18.78
CA SER A 270 -12.64 12.75 18.18
C SER A 270 -12.03 12.80 16.78
N VAL A 271 -12.81 13.13 15.79
CA VAL A 271 -12.36 13.28 14.40
C VAL A 271 -12.74 14.63 13.83
N THR A 272 -11.94 15.17 12.94
CA THR A 272 -12.32 16.27 12.06
C THR A 272 -12.79 15.69 10.73
N VAL A 273 -14.03 15.93 10.38
CA VAL A 273 -14.65 15.54 9.11
C VAL A 273 -14.38 16.64 8.09
N ILE A 274 -13.81 16.27 6.97
CA ILE A 274 -13.54 17.17 5.83
C ILE A 274 -14.64 16.94 4.79
N THR A 275 -15.40 17.99 4.48
CA THR A 275 -16.56 17.91 3.58
C THR A 275 -16.43 18.96 2.48
N GLU A 276 -16.75 18.62 1.25
CA GLU A 276 -16.85 19.59 0.16
C GLU A 276 -18.05 20.51 0.38
N ALA A 277 -17.83 21.81 0.44
CA ALA A 277 -18.88 22.79 0.78
C ALA A 277 -20.02 22.83 -0.24
N LYS A 278 -19.73 22.56 -1.51
CA LYS A 278 -20.70 22.65 -2.62
C LYS A 278 -21.63 21.44 -2.70
N THR A 279 -21.10 20.25 -2.54
CA THR A 279 -21.84 18.98 -2.69
C THR A 279 -22.32 18.41 -1.37
N GLY A 280 -21.61 18.71 -0.28
CA GLY A 280 -21.80 18.09 1.02
C GLY A 280 -21.13 16.71 1.14
N ASN A 281 -20.42 16.27 0.12
CA ASN A 281 -19.72 14.98 0.15
C ASN A 281 -18.59 14.99 1.17
N VAL A 282 -18.47 13.90 1.91
CA VAL A 282 -17.35 13.69 2.83
C VAL A 282 -16.13 13.26 2.00
N LEU A 283 -15.03 13.98 2.16
CA LEU A 283 -13.75 13.70 1.51
C LEU A 283 -12.87 12.81 2.37
N GLY A 284 -12.92 13.00 3.69
CA GLY A 284 -12.12 12.20 4.62
C GLY A 284 -12.32 12.60 6.07
N LEU A 285 -11.77 11.78 6.96
CA LEU A 285 -11.77 11.97 8.41
C LEU A 285 -10.33 12.01 8.94
N VAL A 286 -10.07 12.89 9.91
CA VAL A 286 -8.74 13.00 10.55
C VAL A 286 -8.88 12.79 12.06
N LYS A 287 -8.23 11.76 12.58
CA LYS A 287 -8.29 11.37 13.99
C LYS A 287 -7.52 12.34 14.89
N GLY A 288 -8.12 12.72 16.01
CA GLY A 288 -7.45 13.39 17.11
C GLY A 288 -7.03 14.84 16.88
N VAL A 289 -7.37 15.45 15.74
CA VAL A 289 -6.89 16.75 15.31
C VAL A 289 -8.05 17.75 15.23
N SER A 290 -7.85 18.97 15.71
CA SER A 290 -8.85 20.04 15.57
C SER A 290 -8.78 20.70 14.17
N PRO A 291 -9.89 21.28 13.69
CA PRO A 291 -9.92 21.98 12.40
C PRO A 291 -8.82 23.02 12.19
N ALA A 292 -8.44 23.72 13.25
CA ALA A 292 -7.41 24.79 13.19
C ALA A 292 -5.99 24.28 12.97
N GLN A 293 -5.74 22.99 13.14
CA GLN A 293 -4.42 22.35 12.97
C GLN A 293 -4.21 21.80 11.58
N LEU A 294 -5.29 21.64 10.80
CA LEU A 294 -5.18 21.08 9.44
C LEU A 294 -4.55 22.10 8.48
N GLN A 295 -3.63 21.63 7.68
CA GLN A 295 -2.99 22.37 6.61
C GLN A 295 -3.35 21.74 5.27
N PHE A 296 -3.69 22.56 4.29
CA PHE A 296 -4.16 22.10 2.98
C PHE A 296 -3.21 22.55 1.87
N VAL A 297 -3.07 21.70 0.88
CA VAL A 297 -2.33 21.96 -0.35
C VAL A 297 -3.16 21.50 -1.55
N SER A 298 -3.11 22.24 -2.65
CA SER A 298 -3.71 21.78 -3.91
C SER A 298 -2.85 20.68 -4.51
N PHE A 299 -3.49 19.59 -4.92
CA PHE A 299 -2.84 18.44 -5.47
C PHE A 299 -3.28 18.20 -6.92
N SER A 300 -2.38 17.73 -7.77
CA SER A 300 -2.70 17.47 -9.18
C SER A 300 -3.39 16.13 -9.34
N ASP A 301 -4.45 16.07 -10.15
CA ASP A 301 -5.16 14.82 -10.47
C ASP A 301 -4.37 13.91 -11.43
N SER A 302 -3.16 14.31 -11.83
CA SER A 302 -2.34 13.63 -12.85
C SER A 302 -1.22 12.77 -12.28
N ILE A 303 -1.43 12.14 -11.12
CA ILE A 303 -0.49 11.18 -10.52
C ILE A 303 -1.01 9.76 -10.69
#